data_041c35d22c794be3e320814c6ac68951
#
_entry.id   041c35d22c794be3e320814c6ac68951
#
_cell.length_a   1.000
_cell.length_b   1.000
_cell.length_c   1.000
_cell.angle_alpha   90.00
_cell.angle_beta   90.00
_cell.angle_gamma   90.00
#
_symmetry.space_group_name_H-M   'P 1'
#
loop_
_entity.id
_entity.type
_entity.pdbx_description
1 polymer ?
#
loop_
_entity_poly.entity_id
_entity_poly.type
_entity_poly.pdbx_seq_one_letter_code
_entity_poly.pdbx_strand_id
1 'polypeptide(L)'
;MNFSKIEALKAELQSRRPLNPSELKRLREEFMIEHTYHSNAIEGNTLTLRETALILQEGVTIAEKPIKDHLDVIGYKDAFEYIISLIAPECPLTESIIRQIHSLVLMDDAANRGIYRSVPVRILGALHEPPQPYLIAPQMEALLRDYTVQKQQMHI
;
A
#
# COMPACT_ATOMS: atom_id res chain seq x y z
N MET A 1 -20.01 7.30 -16.73
CA MET A 1 -19.91 5.87 -16.43
C MET A 1 -21.15 5.43 -15.70
N ASN A 2 -21.72 4.25 -15.97
CA ASN A 2 -22.90 3.75 -15.25
C ASN A 2 -22.44 2.82 -14.12
N PHE A 3 -22.54 3.27 -12.87
CA PHE A 3 -22.13 2.51 -11.69
C PHE A 3 -23.27 1.68 -11.06
N SER A 4 -24.45 1.63 -11.69
CA SER A 4 -25.64 0.96 -11.11
C SER A 4 -25.42 -0.50 -10.70
N LYS A 5 -24.60 -1.25 -11.47
CA LYS A 5 -24.26 -2.63 -11.14
C LYS A 5 -23.36 -2.72 -9.90
N ILE A 6 -22.44 -1.79 -9.75
CA ILE A 6 -21.52 -1.73 -8.59
C ILE A 6 -22.32 -1.39 -7.33
N GLU A 7 -23.23 -0.42 -7.42
CA GLU A 7 -24.09 -0.05 -6.28
C GLU A 7 -25.04 -1.19 -5.87
N ALA A 8 -25.59 -1.93 -6.83
CA ALA A 8 -26.41 -3.10 -6.54
C ALA A 8 -25.61 -4.20 -5.80
N LEU A 9 -24.41 -4.50 -6.26
CA LEU A 9 -23.52 -5.48 -5.61
C LEU A 9 -23.08 -5.01 -4.22
N LYS A 10 -22.81 -3.72 -4.04
CA LYS A 10 -22.47 -3.12 -2.75
C LYS A 10 -23.63 -3.26 -1.76
N ALA A 11 -24.87 -2.97 -2.20
CA ALA A 11 -26.07 -3.13 -1.39
C ALA A 11 -26.31 -4.60 -1.01
N GLU A 12 -26.13 -5.54 -1.95
CA GLU A 12 -26.23 -6.97 -1.69
C GLU A 12 -25.18 -7.42 -0.67
N LEU A 13 -23.91 -6.99 -0.82
CA LEU A 13 -22.86 -7.29 0.14
C LEU A 13 -23.18 -6.74 1.53
N GLN A 14 -23.71 -5.52 1.62
CA GLN A 14 -24.13 -4.92 2.89
C GLN A 14 -25.27 -5.69 3.56
N SER A 15 -26.22 -6.21 2.79
CA SER A 15 -27.31 -7.01 3.34
C SER A 15 -26.88 -8.34 3.97
N ARG A 16 -25.69 -8.83 3.60
CA ARG A 16 -25.09 -10.06 4.13
C ARG A 16 -24.17 -9.84 5.32
N ARG A 17 -24.03 -8.60 5.78
CA ARG A 17 -23.17 -8.23 6.92
C ARG A 17 -23.99 -8.11 8.23
N PRO A 18 -23.34 -8.19 9.39
CA PRO A 18 -21.89 -8.38 9.59
C PRO A 18 -21.44 -9.83 9.36
N LEU A 19 -20.23 -9.98 8.79
CA LEU A 19 -19.54 -11.27 8.77
C LEU A 19 -19.19 -11.68 10.19
N ASN A 20 -19.14 -12.99 10.45
CA ASN A 20 -18.62 -13.50 11.71
C ASN A 20 -17.18 -12.97 11.94
N PRO A 21 -16.82 -12.46 13.14
CA PRO A 21 -15.49 -11.91 13.41
C PRO A 21 -14.33 -12.86 13.07
N SER A 22 -14.49 -14.17 13.28
CA SER A 22 -13.48 -15.16 12.92
C SER A 22 -13.32 -15.36 11.41
N GLU A 23 -14.41 -15.33 10.66
CA GLU A 23 -14.37 -15.37 9.18
C GLU A 23 -13.73 -14.11 8.62
N LEU A 24 -14.07 -12.95 9.15
CA LEU A 24 -13.47 -11.68 8.75
C LEU A 24 -11.97 -11.63 9.02
N LYS A 25 -11.53 -12.16 10.17
CA LYS A 25 -10.11 -12.26 10.51
C LYS A 25 -9.37 -13.14 9.50
N ARG A 26 -9.91 -14.34 9.23
CA ARG A 26 -9.31 -15.27 8.25
C ARG A 26 -9.20 -14.65 6.86
N LEU A 27 -10.27 -14.02 6.36
CA LEU A 27 -10.26 -13.35 5.07
C LEU A 27 -9.22 -12.23 4.98
N ARG A 28 -9.04 -11.46 6.07
CA ARG A 28 -8.02 -10.43 6.13
C ARG A 28 -6.61 -11.00 6.10
N GLU A 29 -6.36 -12.08 6.81
CA GLU A 29 -5.06 -12.76 6.84
C GLU A 29 -4.73 -13.35 5.47
N GLU A 30 -5.66 -14.07 4.84
CA GLU A 30 -5.50 -14.62 3.49
C GLU A 30 -5.23 -13.49 2.47
N PHE A 31 -6.06 -12.44 2.48
CA PHE A 31 -5.90 -11.29 1.60
C PHE A 31 -4.55 -10.58 1.81
N MET A 32 -4.13 -10.40 3.07
CA MET A 32 -2.85 -9.79 3.40
C MET A 32 -1.68 -10.55 2.77
N ILE A 33 -1.66 -11.88 2.90
CA ILE A 33 -0.59 -12.73 2.39
C ILE A 33 -0.54 -12.64 0.86
N GLU A 34 -1.67 -12.84 0.18
CA GLU A 34 -1.75 -12.79 -1.28
C GLU A 34 -1.38 -11.42 -1.82
N HIS A 35 -1.93 -10.36 -1.22
CA HIS A 35 -1.68 -8.99 -1.66
C HIS A 35 -0.21 -8.61 -1.45
N THR A 36 0.38 -8.97 -0.32
CA THR A 36 1.80 -8.76 -0.05
C THR A 36 2.67 -9.50 -1.06
N TYR A 37 2.39 -10.77 -1.30
CA TYR A 37 3.13 -11.57 -2.28
C TYR A 37 3.07 -10.94 -3.66
N HIS A 38 1.87 -10.69 -4.19
CA HIS A 38 1.72 -10.18 -5.55
C HIS A 38 2.35 -8.80 -5.73
N SER A 39 2.20 -7.91 -4.78
CA SER A 39 2.79 -6.57 -4.85
C SER A 39 4.32 -6.62 -4.86
N ASN A 40 4.92 -7.45 -4.01
CA ASN A 40 6.38 -7.60 -3.97
C ASN A 40 6.92 -8.36 -5.18
N ALA A 41 6.20 -9.36 -5.69
CA ALA A 41 6.60 -10.11 -6.88
C ALA A 41 6.68 -9.22 -8.14
N ILE A 42 5.77 -8.25 -8.30
CA ILE A 42 5.82 -7.25 -9.38
C ILE A 42 7.11 -6.43 -9.32
N GLU A 43 7.60 -6.14 -8.12
CA GLU A 43 8.86 -5.39 -7.89
C GLU A 43 10.11 -6.28 -7.93
N GLY A 44 9.97 -7.56 -8.26
CA GLY A 44 11.08 -8.49 -8.44
C GLY A 44 11.53 -9.23 -7.19
N ASN A 45 10.75 -9.22 -6.11
CA ASN A 45 10.99 -10.03 -4.92
C ASN A 45 10.96 -11.53 -5.30
N THR A 46 11.88 -12.31 -4.77
CA THR A 46 12.08 -13.70 -5.16
C THR A 46 11.38 -14.73 -4.27
N LEU A 47 10.67 -14.29 -3.25
CA LEU A 47 9.89 -15.17 -2.37
C LEU A 47 8.69 -15.75 -3.12
N THR A 48 8.35 -16.99 -2.83
CA THR A 48 7.10 -17.62 -3.26
C THR A 48 5.95 -17.23 -2.34
N LEU A 49 4.70 -17.44 -2.76
CA LEU A 49 3.52 -17.21 -1.93
C LEU A 49 3.61 -17.99 -0.59
N ARG A 50 4.08 -19.24 -0.63
CA ARG A 50 4.25 -20.07 0.57
C ARG A 50 5.32 -19.50 1.51
N GLU A 51 6.46 -19.06 0.98
CA GLU A 51 7.52 -18.44 1.76
C GLU A 51 7.08 -17.13 2.37
N THR A 52 6.34 -16.30 1.62
CA THR A 52 5.70 -15.07 2.12
C THR A 52 4.76 -15.39 3.29
N ALA A 53 3.91 -16.42 3.16
CA ALA A 53 3.02 -16.85 4.23
C ALA A 53 3.81 -17.28 5.49
N LEU A 54 4.87 -18.07 5.34
CA LEU A 54 5.71 -18.50 6.47
C LEU A 54 6.36 -17.32 7.19
N ILE A 55 6.89 -16.34 6.45
CA ILE A 55 7.48 -15.12 7.04
C ILE A 55 6.42 -14.35 7.83
N LEU A 56 5.23 -14.13 7.25
CA LEU A 56 4.21 -13.28 7.85
C LEU A 56 3.46 -13.94 9.02
N GLN A 57 3.28 -15.25 8.97
CA GLN A 57 2.54 -16.00 10.00
C GLN A 57 3.44 -16.52 11.11
N GLU A 58 4.60 -17.09 10.75
CA GLU A 58 5.48 -17.78 11.69
C GLU A 58 6.70 -16.94 12.12
N GLY A 59 6.96 -15.80 11.42
CA GLY A 59 8.11 -14.96 11.73
C GLY A 59 9.46 -15.59 11.44
N VAL A 60 9.51 -16.58 10.55
CA VAL A 60 10.75 -17.30 10.19
C VAL A 60 11.47 -16.64 9.03
N THR A 61 12.76 -16.90 8.90
CA THR A 61 13.55 -16.53 7.72
C THR A 61 13.66 -17.71 6.76
N ILE A 62 13.73 -17.41 5.46
CA ILE A 62 13.87 -18.41 4.40
C ILE A 62 15.34 -18.47 3.99
N ALA A 63 15.92 -19.68 4.04
CA ALA A 63 17.30 -19.90 3.64
C ALA A 63 17.52 -19.54 2.17
N GLU A 64 18.72 -19.04 1.85
CA GLU A 64 19.14 -18.67 0.50
C GLU A 64 18.36 -17.52 -0.15
N LYS A 65 17.46 -16.85 0.59
CA LYS A 65 16.76 -15.67 0.12
C LYS A 65 17.42 -14.37 0.65
N PRO A 66 17.50 -13.32 -0.17
CA PRO A 66 18.06 -12.04 0.26
C PRO A 66 17.33 -11.49 1.48
N ILE A 67 18.04 -10.87 2.40
CA ILE A 67 17.42 -10.16 3.55
C ILE A 67 16.48 -9.04 3.08
N LYS A 68 16.80 -8.40 1.96
CA LYS A 68 15.95 -7.40 1.33
C LYS A 68 14.55 -7.94 1.07
N ASP A 69 14.44 -9.14 0.49
CA ASP A 69 13.15 -9.76 0.16
C ASP A 69 12.28 -9.96 1.40
N HIS A 70 12.89 -10.31 2.54
CA HIS A 70 12.19 -10.43 3.82
C HIS A 70 11.72 -9.06 4.34
N LEU A 71 12.60 -8.04 4.27
CA LEU A 71 12.27 -6.69 4.71
C LEU A 71 11.17 -6.06 3.85
N ASP A 72 11.17 -6.29 2.54
CA ASP A 72 10.13 -5.83 1.62
C ASP A 72 8.75 -6.39 2.04
N VAL A 73 8.67 -7.69 2.31
CA VAL A 73 7.42 -8.36 2.72
C VAL A 73 6.93 -7.88 4.10
N ILE A 74 7.84 -7.74 5.07
CA ILE A 74 7.50 -7.26 6.41
C ILE A 74 7.06 -5.80 6.34
N GLY A 75 7.82 -4.95 5.66
CA GLY A 75 7.51 -3.53 5.50
C GLY A 75 6.19 -3.29 4.77
N TYR A 76 5.87 -4.11 3.77
CA TYR A 76 4.59 -4.04 3.08
C TYR A 76 3.42 -4.40 4.00
N LYS A 77 3.54 -5.47 4.79
CA LYS A 77 2.54 -5.84 5.81
C LYS A 77 2.31 -4.71 6.81
N ASP A 78 3.40 -4.15 7.36
CA ASP A 78 3.32 -3.07 8.34
C ASP A 78 2.64 -1.82 7.75
N ALA A 79 2.95 -1.48 6.49
CA ALA A 79 2.31 -0.38 5.77
C ALA A 79 0.81 -0.64 5.57
N PHE A 80 0.43 -1.86 5.22
CA PHE A 80 -0.96 -2.24 5.03
C PHE A 80 -1.75 -2.19 6.35
N GLU A 81 -1.20 -2.71 7.45
CA GLU A 81 -1.81 -2.64 8.79
C GLU A 81 -1.96 -1.19 9.24
N TYR A 82 -0.97 -0.35 8.97
CA TYR A 82 -1.05 1.09 9.23
C TYR A 82 -2.20 1.74 8.46
N ILE A 83 -2.35 1.46 7.16
CA ILE A 83 -3.47 1.97 6.34
C ILE A 83 -4.81 1.52 6.93
N ILE A 84 -4.96 0.25 7.29
CA ILE A 84 -6.19 -0.27 7.90
C ILE A 84 -6.52 0.46 9.21
N SER A 85 -5.52 0.80 10.01
CA SER A 85 -5.72 1.53 11.27
C SER A 85 -6.25 2.96 11.08
N LEU A 86 -6.03 3.55 9.90
CA LEU A 86 -6.48 4.90 9.57
C LEU A 86 -7.94 4.97 9.07
N ILE A 87 -8.52 3.83 8.64
CA ILE A 87 -9.87 3.79 8.06
C ILE A 87 -10.95 4.08 9.11
N ALA A 88 -10.86 3.45 10.29
CA ALA A 88 -11.90 3.56 11.31
C ALA A 88 -12.08 4.99 11.88
N PRO A 89 -11.00 5.74 12.15
CA PRO A 89 -11.11 7.14 12.60
C PRO A 89 -11.35 8.14 11.46
N GLU A 90 -11.54 7.70 10.23
CA GLU A 90 -11.71 8.58 9.05
C GLU A 90 -10.59 9.64 8.92
N CYS A 91 -9.36 9.25 9.15
CA CYS A 91 -8.22 10.14 9.09
C CYS A 91 -8.09 10.79 7.71
N PRO A 92 -7.91 12.13 7.63
CA PRO A 92 -7.67 12.78 6.36
C PRO A 92 -6.33 12.35 5.78
N LEU A 93 -6.28 12.15 4.45
CA LEU A 93 -5.02 11.89 3.75
C LEU A 93 -4.10 13.11 3.88
N THR A 94 -2.93 12.92 4.46
CA THR A 94 -1.92 13.95 4.67
C THR A 94 -0.57 13.53 4.09
N GLU A 95 0.32 14.50 3.87
CA GLU A 95 1.71 14.23 3.47
C GLU A 95 2.42 13.34 4.49
N SER A 96 2.18 13.55 5.78
CA SER A 96 2.77 12.73 6.85
C SER A 96 2.37 11.26 6.73
N ILE A 97 1.10 10.97 6.42
CA ILE A 97 0.61 9.61 6.21
C ILE A 97 1.30 8.97 4.99
N ILE A 98 1.40 9.69 3.87
CA ILE A 98 2.06 9.19 2.66
C ILE A 98 3.53 8.88 2.95
N ARG A 99 4.24 9.76 3.64
CA ARG A 99 5.64 9.57 4.00
C ARG A 99 5.83 8.43 5.01
N GLN A 100 4.88 8.24 5.92
CA GLN A 100 4.90 7.11 6.85
C GLN A 100 4.73 5.77 6.12
N ILE A 101 3.77 5.69 5.18
CA ILE A 101 3.59 4.50 4.32
C ILE A 101 4.88 4.22 3.53
N HIS A 102 5.44 5.23 2.89
CA HIS A 102 6.71 5.12 2.17
C HIS A 102 7.86 4.63 3.06
N SER A 103 7.92 5.12 4.31
CA SER A 103 8.93 4.69 5.28
C SER A 103 8.80 3.22 5.69
N LEU A 104 7.58 2.71 5.76
CA LEU A 104 7.32 1.30 6.08
C LEU A 104 7.64 0.40 4.88
N VAL A 105 7.17 0.76 3.69
CA VAL A 105 7.42 -0.04 2.47
C VAL A 105 8.91 -0.10 2.12
N LEU A 106 9.66 0.99 2.28
CA LEU A 106 11.11 1.05 2.05
C LEU A 106 11.91 0.74 3.32
N MET A 107 11.55 -0.34 4.02
CA MET A 107 12.18 -0.72 5.29
C MET A 107 13.66 -1.01 5.14
N ASP A 108 14.09 -1.52 4.00
CA ASP A 108 15.49 -1.86 3.66
C ASP A 108 16.35 -0.65 3.30
N ASP A 109 15.76 0.51 2.97
CA ASP A 109 16.48 1.73 2.57
C ASP A 109 16.35 2.84 3.62
N ALA A 110 17.12 2.73 4.68
CA ALA A 110 17.12 3.69 5.78
C ALA A 110 17.48 5.14 5.35
N ALA A 111 18.19 5.32 4.23
CA ALA A 111 18.60 6.62 3.76
C ALA A 111 17.50 7.38 3.01
N ASN A 112 16.58 6.66 2.35
CA ASN A 112 15.58 7.25 1.48
C ASN A 112 14.13 7.07 1.98
N ARG A 113 13.90 6.17 2.94
CA ARG A 113 12.56 5.90 3.43
C ARG A 113 11.90 7.13 4.07
N GLY A 114 10.67 7.40 3.69
CA GLY A 114 9.85 8.48 4.26
C GLY A 114 10.27 9.89 3.88
N ILE A 115 11.19 10.05 2.93
CA ILE A 115 11.65 11.36 2.44
C ILE A 115 11.45 11.49 0.93
N TYR A 116 11.39 12.72 0.45
CA TYR A 116 11.44 12.98 -0.98
C TYR A 116 12.89 12.88 -1.47
N ARG A 117 13.05 12.34 -2.68
CA ARG A 117 14.36 12.26 -3.32
C ARG A 117 14.98 13.64 -3.54
N SER A 118 16.28 13.72 -3.36
CA SER A 118 17.07 14.94 -3.60
C SER A 118 17.77 14.95 -4.97
N VAL A 119 17.69 13.83 -5.72
CA VAL A 119 18.32 13.66 -7.03
C VAL A 119 17.27 13.47 -8.13
N PRO A 120 17.55 13.96 -9.36
CA PRO A 120 16.72 13.66 -10.51
C PRO A 120 16.70 12.16 -10.80
N VAL A 121 15.56 11.64 -11.24
CA VAL A 121 15.40 10.24 -11.70
C VAL A 121 14.81 10.23 -13.11
N ARG A 122 15.06 9.12 -13.81
CA ARG A 122 14.47 8.86 -15.13
C ARG A 122 13.91 7.44 -15.15
N ILE A 123 12.75 7.28 -15.76
CA ILE A 123 12.14 5.96 -15.98
C ILE A 123 12.59 5.50 -17.37
N LEU A 124 13.38 4.41 -17.44
CA LEU A 124 13.85 3.87 -18.72
C LEU A 124 12.68 3.42 -19.58
N GLY A 125 12.68 3.85 -20.84
CA GLY A 125 11.63 3.52 -21.79
C GLY A 125 10.33 4.33 -21.65
N ALA A 126 10.20 5.22 -20.67
CA ALA A 126 9.05 6.10 -20.56
C ALA A 126 9.28 7.43 -21.30
N LEU A 127 8.22 7.96 -21.90
CA LEU A 127 8.20 9.32 -22.47
C LEU A 127 7.97 10.38 -21.39
N HIS A 128 7.43 9.98 -20.24
CA HIS A 128 7.19 10.87 -19.12
C HIS A 128 8.48 11.13 -18.35
N GLU A 129 8.78 12.38 -18.11
CA GLU A 129 9.87 12.80 -17.24
C GLU A 129 9.34 13.10 -15.81
N PRO A 130 9.83 12.39 -14.77
CA PRO A 130 9.47 12.71 -13.40
C PRO A 130 9.85 14.15 -13.03
N PRO A 131 9.10 14.81 -12.13
CA PRO A 131 9.38 16.19 -11.74
C PRO A 131 10.78 16.31 -11.13
N GLN A 132 11.39 17.47 -11.28
CA GLN A 132 12.64 17.78 -10.58
C GLN A 132 12.46 17.74 -9.07
N PRO A 133 13.48 17.36 -8.27
CA PRO A 133 13.35 17.19 -6.82
C PRO A 133 12.73 18.38 -6.10
N TYR A 134 13.10 19.61 -6.46
CA TYR A 134 12.57 20.83 -5.85
C TYR A 134 11.08 21.09 -6.13
N LEU A 135 10.50 20.42 -7.13
CA LEU A 135 9.08 20.52 -7.47
C LEU A 135 8.21 19.49 -6.73
N ILE A 136 8.80 18.48 -6.09
CA ILE A 136 8.02 17.38 -5.51
C ILE A 136 7.17 17.87 -4.34
N ALA A 137 7.74 18.58 -3.38
CA ALA A 137 7.01 19.07 -2.22
C ALA A 137 5.82 19.99 -2.60
N PRO A 138 6.00 21.03 -3.44
CA PRO A 138 4.88 21.88 -3.84
C PRO A 138 3.82 21.13 -4.69
N GLN A 139 4.20 20.12 -5.47
CA GLN A 139 3.24 19.30 -6.21
C GLN A 139 2.47 18.36 -5.29
N MET A 140 3.07 17.80 -4.26
CA MET A 140 2.38 16.98 -3.26
C MET A 140 1.40 17.81 -2.43
N GLU A 141 1.77 19.02 -2.05
CA GLU A 141 0.86 19.96 -1.38
C GLU A 141 -0.35 20.30 -2.26
N ALA A 142 -0.12 20.60 -3.54
CA ALA A 142 -1.19 20.85 -4.52
C ALA A 142 -2.10 19.63 -4.67
N LEU A 143 -1.55 18.43 -4.83
CA LEU A 143 -2.29 17.18 -4.93
C LEU A 143 -3.22 16.96 -3.73
N LEU A 144 -2.71 17.12 -2.52
CA LEU A 144 -3.50 16.90 -1.30
C LEU A 144 -4.61 17.94 -1.12
N ARG A 145 -4.33 19.19 -1.46
CA ARG A 145 -5.33 20.27 -1.47
C ARG A 145 -6.46 19.96 -2.48
N ASP A 146 -6.09 19.62 -3.71
CA ASP A 146 -7.04 19.31 -4.78
C ASP A 146 -7.86 18.05 -4.45
N TYR A 147 -7.22 17.02 -3.91
CA TYR A 147 -7.91 15.82 -3.42
C TYR A 147 -8.93 16.15 -2.33
N THR A 148 -8.56 16.98 -1.35
CA THR A 148 -9.46 17.36 -0.24
C THR A 148 -10.70 18.07 -0.75
N VAL A 149 -10.57 18.91 -1.77
CA VAL A 149 -11.69 19.64 -2.39
C VAL A 149 -12.57 18.70 -3.24
N GLN A 150 -11.95 17.80 -3.99
CA GLN A 150 -12.65 16.99 -4.99
C GLN A 150 -13.22 15.69 -4.44
N LYS A 151 -12.68 15.16 -3.31
CA LYS A 151 -13.07 13.85 -2.80
C LYS A 151 -14.56 13.67 -2.55
N GLN A 152 -15.28 14.75 -2.20
CA GLN A 152 -16.74 14.71 -1.99
C GLN A 152 -17.53 14.51 -3.28
N GLN A 153 -16.91 14.78 -4.43
CA GLN A 153 -17.50 14.62 -5.76
C GLN A 153 -17.06 13.32 -6.44
N MET A 154 -16.10 12.62 -5.84
CA MET A 154 -15.62 11.33 -6.36
C MET A 154 -16.60 10.23 -5.96
N HIS A 155 -16.91 9.38 -6.95
CA HIS A 155 -17.65 8.15 -6.70
C HIS A 155 -16.67 7.09 -6.17
N ILE A 156 -16.85 6.70 -4.90
CA ILE A 156 -16.08 5.64 -4.23
C ILE A 156 -17.03 4.52 -3.81
#